data_4b16e347b097febd49bff8114fef0fa1
#
_entry.id   4b16e347b097febd49bff8114fef0fa1
#
_cell.length_a   1.000
_cell.length_b   1.000
_cell.length_c   1.000
_cell.angle_alpha   90.00
_cell.angle_beta   90.00
_cell.angle_gamma   90.00
#
_symmetry.space_group_name_H-M   'P 1'
#
loop_
_entity.id
_entity.type
_entity.pdbx_description
1 polymer ?
#
loop_
_entity_poly.entity_id
_entity_poly.type
_entity_poly.pdbx_seq_one_letter_code
_entity_poly.pdbx_strand_id
1 'polypeptide(L)'
;MIKAPKPKDSKLWRDSYYHKLFGFKAAIETERVLKFFEKERPNDKRPRNAIIAIKEWAEGKRTLGMNEVRKLSLDAHAAARDAKSEGARYAAHAAGQAVGTWHVPTHALGAFGYAGRAIIAGKR
;
A
#
# COMPACT_ATOMS: atom_id res chain seq x y z
N MET A 1 -10.14 -21.65 12.16
CA MET A 1 -8.85 -21.23 11.60
C MET A 1 -8.91 -21.28 10.09
N ILE A 2 -8.46 -20.24 9.45
CA ILE A 2 -8.47 -20.14 7.98
C ILE A 2 -7.25 -20.88 7.44
N LYS A 3 -7.49 -21.82 6.54
CA LYS A 3 -6.39 -22.59 5.94
C LYS A 3 -5.77 -21.79 4.79
N ALA A 4 -4.45 -21.86 4.69
CA ALA A 4 -3.76 -21.31 3.54
C ALA A 4 -4.14 -22.10 2.28
N PRO A 5 -4.50 -21.43 1.18
CA PRO A 5 -4.77 -22.13 -0.07
C PRO A 5 -3.47 -22.67 -0.65
N LYS A 6 -3.60 -23.71 -1.47
CA LYS A 6 -2.44 -24.26 -2.19
C LYS A 6 -1.95 -23.22 -3.19
N PRO A 7 -0.61 -23.06 -3.36
CA PRO A 7 -0.08 -22.03 -4.26
C PRO A 7 -0.58 -22.10 -5.71
N LYS A 8 -0.93 -23.28 -6.20
CA LYS A 8 -1.44 -23.46 -7.55
C LYS A 8 -2.88 -23.03 -7.77
N ASP A 9 -3.62 -22.74 -6.67
CA ASP A 9 -5.02 -22.34 -6.75
C ASP A 9 -5.11 -20.83 -6.71
N SER A 10 -4.70 -20.15 -7.81
CA SER A 10 -4.60 -18.70 -7.85
C SER A 10 -5.89 -17.97 -7.53
N LYS A 11 -7.05 -18.53 -7.93
CA LYS A 11 -8.36 -17.93 -7.63
C LYS A 11 -8.68 -17.98 -6.14
N LEU A 12 -8.28 -19.08 -5.48
CA LEU A 12 -8.49 -19.25 -4.04
C LEU A 12 -7.46 -18.49 -3.23
N TRP A 13 -6.27 -18.27 -3.81
CA TRP A 13 -5.22 -17.54 -3.12
C TRP A 13 -5.56 -16.06 -3.00
N ARG A 14 -6.12 -15.46 -4.06
CA ARG A 14 -6.61 -14.09 -3.97
C ARG A 14 -7.77 -14.07 -3.00
N ASP A 15 -7.82 -13.07 -2.16
CA ASP A 15 -8.78 -12.94 -1.06
C ASP A 15 -8.61 -13.98 0.05
N SER A 16 -7.56 -14.79 -0.02
CA SER A 16 -7.23 -15.73 1.05
C SER A 16 -6.74 -15.00 2.29
N TYR A 17 -6.67 -15.73 3.39
CA TYR A 17 -6.13 -15.20 4.65
C TYR A 17 -4.75 -14.57 4.46
N TYR A 18 -3.84 -15.27 3.79
CA TYR A 18 -2.47 -14.76 3.61
C TYR A 18 -2.42 -13.55 2.68
N HIS A 19 -3.21 -13.56 1.61
CA HIS A 19 -3.27 -12.41 0.71
C HIS A 19 -3.75 -11.17 1.46
N LYS A 20 -4.83 -11.31 2.23
CA LYS A 20 -5.36 -10.19 3.02
C LYS A 20 -4.40 -9.77 4.12
N LEU A 21 -3.70 -10.73 4.74
CA LEU A 21 -2.69 -10.42 5.75
C LEU A 21 -1.56 -9.56 5.17
N PHE A 22 -1.07 -9.90 3.98
CA PHE A 22 -0.03 -9.10 3.31
C PHE A 22 -0.52 -7.69 3.01
N GLY A 23 -1.75 -7.55 2.51
CA GLY A 23 -2.34 -6.24 2.26
C GLY A 23 -2.49 -5.42 3.53
N PHE A 24 -2.95 -6.05 4.60
CA PHE A 24 -3.11 -5.38 5.88
C PHE A 24 -1.77 -4.90 6.43
N LYS A 25 -0.75 -5.77 6.43
CA LYS A 25 0.57 -5.41 6.93
C LYS A 25 1.21 -4.31 6.07
N ALA A 26 1.05 -4.38 4.76
CA ALA A 26 1.55 -3.33 3.87
C ALA A 26 0.89 -1.98 4.21
N ALA A 27 -0.42 -1.98 4.45
CA ALA A 27 -1.14 -0.77 4.84
C ALA A 27 -0.63 -0.22 6.18
N ILE A 28 -0.46 -1.08 7.18
CA ILE A 28 -0.01 -0.66 8.51
C ILE A 28 1.39 -0.04 8.45
N GLU A 29 2.33 -0.70 7.77
CA GLU A 29 3.70 -0.19 7.67
C GLU A 29 3.76 1.12 6.88
N THR A 30 2.96 1.24 5.82
CA THR A 30 2.89 2.49 5.05
C THR A 30 2.25 3.60 5.88
N GLU A 31 1.22 3.29 6.63
CA GLU A 31 0.53 4.28 7.48
C GLU A 31 1.49 4.92 8.48
N ARG A 32 2.45 4.16 8.99
CA ARG A 32 3.45 4.66 9.93
C ARG A 32 4.31 5.78 9.34
N VAL A 33 4.53 5.75 8.05
CA VAL A 33 5.42 6.73 7.39
C VAL A 33 4.64 7.80 6.62
N LEU A 34 3.34 7.67 6.51
CA LEU A 34 2.53 8.58 5.72
C LEU A 34 2.61 10.02 6.26
N LYS A 35 2.91 10.19 7.53
CA LYS A 35 3.11 11.51 8.15
C LYS A 35 4.17 12.34 7.42
N PHE A 36 5.19 11.70 6.85
CA PHE A 36 6.23 12.42 6.11
C PHE A 36 5.67 13.06 4.85
N PHE A 37 4.76 12.37 4.18
CA PHE A 37 4.08 12.93 3.01
C PHE A 37 3.03 13.96 3.41
N GLU A 38 2.19 13.63 4.38
CA GLU A 38 1.08 14.51 4.76
C GLU A 38 1.55 15.80 5.41
N LYS A 39 2.70 15.79 6.05
CA LYS A 39 3.31 17.01 6.59
C LYS A 39 3.68 17.98 5.48
N GLU A 40 4.21 17.47 4.38
CA GLU A 40 4.59 18.29 3.23
C GLU A 40 3.38 18.68 2.37
N ARG A 41 2.45 17.75 2.16
CA ARG A 41 1.31 17.92 1.25
C ARG A 41 0.01 17.48 1.93
N PRO A 42 -0.48 18.25 2.91
CA PRO A 42 -1.62 17.84 3.74
C PRO A 42 -2.94 17.72 2.97
N ASN A 43 -3.07 18.40 1.84
CA ASN A 43 -4.30 18.36 1.04
C ASN A 43 -4.27 17.33 -0.09
N ASP A 44 -3.15 16.64 -0.27
CA ASP A 44 -3.03 15.62 -1.31
C ASP A 44 -3.38 14.26 -0.70
N LYS A 45 -4.58 13.78 -1.00
CA LYS A 45 -5.14 12.55 -0.42
C LYS A 45 -4.81 11.30 -1.21
N ARG A 46 -4.08 11.41 -2.32
CA ARG A 46 -3.81 10.25 -3.18
C ARG A 46 -3.14 9.08 -2.46
N PRO A 47 -2.07 9.28 -1.68
CA PRO A 47 -1.49 8.14 -0.94
C PRO A 47 -2.43 7.62 0.15
N ARG A 48 -3.10 8.51 0.88
CA ARG A 48 -4.05 8.09 1.93
C ARG A 48 -5.18 7.25 1.35
N ASN A 49 -5.71 7.64 0.20
CA ASN A 49 -6.78 6.90 -0.45
C ASN A 49 -6.35 5.48 -0.82
N ALA A 50 -5.11 5.31 -1.26
CA ALA A 50 -4.57 3.98 -1.58
C ALA A 50 -4.49 3.10 -0.33
N ILE A 51 -4.00 3.65 0.78
CA ILE A 51 -3.89 2.92 2.05
C ILE A 51 -5.27 2.52 2.57
N ILE A 52 -6.22 3.46 2.56
CA ILE A 52 -7.59 3.17 3.02
C ILE A 52 -8.19 2.03 2.22
N ALA A 53 -8.02 2.05 0.91
CA ALA A 53 -8.60 1.03 0.03
C ALA A 53 -8.07 -0.37 0.35
N ILE A 54 -6.75 -0.53 0.45
CA ILE A 54 -6.17 -1.85 0.71
C ILE A 54 -6.46 -2.33 2.12
N LYS A 55 -6.49 -1.41 3.08
CA LYS A 55 -6.78 -1.75 4.47
C LYS A 55 -8.23 -2.24 4.62
N GLU A 56 -9.17 -1.51 4.02
CA GLU A 56 -10.59 -1.90 4.06
C GLU A 56 -10.83 -3.22 3.36
N TRP A 57 -10.17 -3.45 2.22
CA TRP A 57 -10.27 -4.73 1.54
C TRP A 57 -9.74 -5.86 2.42
N ALA A 58 -8.59 -5.67 3.04
CA ALA A 58 -7.98 -6.67 3.92
C ALA A 58 -8.86 -6.99 5.12
N GLU A 59 -9.60 -6.00 5.62
CA GLU A 59 -10.53 -6.17 6.74
C GLU A 59 -11.89 -6.73 6.33
N GLY A 60 -12.08 -7.01 5.05
CA GLY A 60 -13.35 -7.53 4.55
C GLY A 60 -14.46 -6.50 4.41
N LYS A 61 -14.11 -5.21 4.46
CA LYS A 61 -15.09 -4.11 4.43
C LYS A 61 -15.28 -3.50 3.05
N ARG A 62 -14.46 -3.89 2.09
CA ARG A 62 -14.46 -3.28 0.76
C ARG A 62 -14.06 -4.29 -0.30
N THR A 63 -14.76 -4.26 -1.43
CA THR A 63 -14.39 -5.00 -2.62
C THR A 63 -13.58 -4.08 -3.53
N LEU A 64 -12.50 -4.58 -4.09
CA LEU A 64 -11.67 -3.85 -5.04
C LEU A 64 -11.68 -4.54 -6.40
N GLY A 65 -11.48 -3.78 -7.46
CA GLY A 65 -11.32 -4.29 -8.80
C GLY A 65 -10.02 -3.80 -9.43
N MET A 66 -9.59 -4.43 -10.52
CA MET A 66 -8.30 -4.15 -11.15
C MET A 66 -8.16 -2.68 -11.57
N ASN A 67 -9.20 -2.10 -12.21
CA ASN A 67 -9.11 -0.71 -12.69
C ASN A 67 -8.97 0.28 -11.55
N GLU A 68 -9.70 0.05 -10.46
CA GLU A 68 -9.64 0.90 -9.27
C GLU A 68 -8.27 0.80 -8.61
N VAL A 69 -7.76 -0.41 -8.44
CA VAL A 69 -6.44 -0.63 -7.83
C VAL A 69 -5.35 0.02 -8.66
N ARG A 70 -5.42 -0.15 -9.98
CA ARG A 70 -4.44 0.46 -10.89
C ARG A 70 -4.45 1.98 -10.75
N LYS A 71 -5.63 2.59 -10.75
CA LYS A 71 -5.76 4.04 -10.61
C LYS A 71 -5.19 4.51 -9.27
N LEU A 72 -5.56 3.85 -8.17
CA LEU A 72 -5.07 4.20 -6.84
C LEU A 72 -3.56 4.11 -6.75
N SER A 73 -2.97 3.07 -7.33
CA SER A 73 -1.52 2.87 -7.33
C SER A 73 -0.82 3.96 -8.16
N LEU A 74 -1.31 4.21 -9.37
CA LEU A 74 -0.72 5.23 -10.24
C LEU A 74 -0.83 6.63 -9.62
N ASP A 75 -1.97 6.93 -9.00
CA ASP A 75 -2.17 8.22 -8.33
C ASP A 75 -1.21 8.40 -7.16
N ALA A 76 -1.00 7.35 -6.36
CA ALA A 76 -0.06 7.43 -5.23
C ALA A 76 1.38 7.64 -5.73
N HIS A 77 1.79 6.94 -6.78
CA HIS A 77 3.12 7.13 -7.35
C HIS A 77 3.26 8.52 -7.99
N ALA A 78 2.21 9.06 -8.60
CA ALA A 78 2.22 10.42 -9.12
C ALA A 78 2.39 11.44 -7.97
N ALA A 79 1.71 11.22 -6.86
CA ALA A 79 1.87 12.05 -5.66
C ALA A 79 3.32 12.03 -5.18
N ALA A 80 3.96 10.87 -5.23
CA ALA A 80 5.37 10.74 -4.86
C ALA A 80 6.26 11.62 -5.75
N ARG A 81 5.99 11.64 -7.05
CA ARG A 81 6.77 12.47 -7.98
C ARG A 81 6.54 13.96 -7.75
N ASP A 82 5.38 14.35 -7.23
CA ASP A 82 5.07 15.74 -6.94
C ASP A 82 5.66 16.21 -5.60
N ALA A 83 6.05 15.29 -4.74
CA ALA A 83 6.64 15.62 -3.44
C ALA A 83 8.11 16.02 -3.60
N LYS A 84 8.60 16.83 -2.69
CA LYS A 84 9.97 17.36 -2.74
C LYS A 84 10.95 16.59 -1.86
N SER A 85 10.55 16.24 -0.64
CA SER A 85 11.45 15.54 0.28
C SER A 85 11.50 14.04 -0.02
N GLU A 86 12.64 13.42 0.26
CA GLU A 86 12.79 11.97 0.08
C GLU A 86 11.81 11.19 0.94
N GLY A 87 11.63 11.60 2.20
CA GLY A 87 10.71 10.92 3.10
C GLY A 87 9.28 10.92 2.56
N ALA A 88 8.82 12.05 2.04
CA ALA A 88 7.49 12.17 1.44
C ALA A 88 7.36 11.31 0.19
N ARG A 89 8.38 11.33 -0.68
CA ARG A 89 8.38 10.52 -1.90
C ARG A 89 8.32 9.03 -1.59
N TYR A 90 9.15 8.55 -0.69
CA TYR A 90 9.17 7.13 -0.33
C TYR A 90 7.85 6.71 0.33
N ALA A 91 7.29 7.56 1.20
CA ALA A 91 6.01 7.26 1.84
C ALA A 91 4.88 7.11 0.80
N ALA A 92 4.83 7.99 -0.18
CA ALA A 92 3.81 7.93 -1.23
C ALA A 92 4.01 6.71 -2.15
N HIS A 93 5.27 6.38 -2.50
CA HIS A 93 5.57 5.17 -3.26
C HIS A 93 5.17 3.91 -2.46
N ALA A 94 5.39 3.91 -1.14
CA ALA A 94 4.96 2.80 -0.30
C ALA A 94 3.45 2.59 -0.40
N ALA A 95 2.67 3.68 -0.42
CA ALA A 95 1.22 3.60 -0.56
C ALA A 95 0.80 2.97 -1.90
N GLY A 96 1.50 3.35 -2.98
CA GLY A 96 1.24 2.76 -4.30
C GLY A 96 1.52 1.27 -4.33
N GLN A 97 2.60 0.83 -3.69
CA GLN A 97 2.92 -0.59 -3.57
C GLN A 97 1.93 -1.31 -2.67
N ALA A 98 1.53 -0.68 -1.56
CA ALA A 98 0.59 -1.29 -0.62
C ALA A 98 -0.73 -1.65 -1.31
N VAL A 99 -1.32 -0.73 -2.05
CA VAL A 99 -2.58 -1.03 -2.76
C VAL A 99 -2.36 -2.05 -3.87
N GLY A 100 -1.18 -2.07 -4.48
CA GLY A 100 -0.82 -3.06 -5.50
C GLY A 100 -0.80 -4.49 -4.97
N THR A 101 -0.68 -4.68 -3.66
CA THR A 101 -0.74 -6.00 -3.02
C THR A 101 -2.03 -6.73 -3.37
N TRP A 102 -3.12 -6.02 -3.60
CA TRP A 102 -4.38 -6.61 -4.05
C TRP A 102 -4.19 -7.42 -5.32
N HIS A 103 -3.39 -6.91 -6.25
CA HIS A 103 -3.14 -7.55 -7.54
C HIS A 103 -2.06 -8.62 -7.43
N VAL A 104 -0.92 -8.28 -6.84
CA VAL A 104 0.24 -9.17 -6.67
C VAL A 104 0.71 -9.09 -5.22
N PRO A 105 0.57 -10.16 -4.43
CA PRO A 105 0.92 -10.11 -3.00
C PRO A 105 2.34 -9.66 -2.70
N THR A 106 3.29 -9.94 -3.61
CA THR A 106 4.69 -9.53 -3.41
C THR A 106 4.90 -8.01 -3.46
N HIS A 107 3.92 -7.24 -3.92
CA HIS A 107 3.98 -5.78 -3.81
C HIS A 107 4.06 -5.33 -2.35
N ALA A 108 3.64 -6.17 -1.39
CA ALA A 108 3.81 -5.86 0.02
C ALA A 108 5.28 -5.67 0.38
N LEU A 109 6.18 -6.44 -0.24
CA LEU A 109 7.63 -6.29 -0.04
C LEU A 109 8.12 -4.92 -0.50
N GLY A 110 7.58 -4.44 -1.62
CA GLY A 110 7.87 -3.09 -2.11
C GLY A 110 7.39 -2.03 -1.15
N ALA A 111 6.20 -2.20 -0.57
CA ALA A 111 5.68 -1.28 0.43
C ALA A 111 6.60 -1.23 1.66
N PHE A 112 7.04 -2.39 2.16
CA PHE A 112 7.95 -2.46 3.30
C PHE A 112 9.28 -1.78 2.98
N GLY A 113 9.82 -2.01 1.78
CA GLY A 113 11.08 -1.41 1.35
C GLY A 113 11.00 0.12 1.30
N TYR A 114 9.97 0.66 0.68
CA TYR A 114 9.77 2.11 0.62
C TYR A 114 9.49 2.70 2.00
N ALA A 115 8.70 2.03 2.83
CA ALA A 115 8.44 2.49 4.18
C ALA A 115 9.75 2.57 4.99
N GLY A 116 10.62 1.56 4.86
CA GLY A 116 11.93 1.59 5.50
C GLY A 116 12.79 2.76 5.03
N ARG A 117 12.81 3.02 3.72
CA ARG A 117 13.54 4.16 3.16
C ARG A 117 12.98 5.50 3.64
N ALA A 118 11.65 5.59 3.79
CA ALA A 118 11.03 6.80 4.32
C ALA A 118 11.45 7.07 5.76
N ILE A 119 11.53 6.02 6.60
CA ILE A 119 11.99 6.14 7.98
C ILE A 119 13.43 6.68 8.02
N ILE A 120 14.31 6.09 7.22
CA ILE A 120 15.71 6.49 7.18
C ILE A 120 15.85 7.94 6.71
N ALA A 121 15.16 8.30 5.64
CA ALA A 121 15.19 9.66 5.11
C ALA A 121 14.58 10.67 6.09
N GLY A 122 13.50 10.28 6.78
CA GLY A 122 12.82 11.16 7.73
C GLY A 122 13.62 11.45 9.00
N LYS A 123 14.66 10.64 9.29
CA LYS A 123 15.54 10.88 10.44
C LYS A 123 16.68 11.86 10.15
N ARG A 124 16.87 12.18 8.88
CA ARG A 124 17.89 13.15 8.48
C ARG A 124 17.34 14.56 8.65
#